data_a18f58b19882499f26df40276e7f4477
#
_entry.id   a18f58b19882499f26df40276e7f4477
#
_cell.length_a   1.000
_cell.length_b   1.000
_cell.length_c   1.000
_cell.angle_alpha   90.00
_cell.angle_beta   90.00
_cell.angle_gamma   90.00
#
_symmetry.space_group_name_H-M   'P 1'
#
loop_
_entity.id
_entity.type
_entity.pdbx_description
1 polymer ?
#
loop_
_entity_poly.entity_id
_entity_poly.type
_entity_poly.pdbx_seq_one_letter_code
_entity_poly.pdbx_strand_id
1 'polypeptide(L)'
;VCSSDLMKTVEEALALRDTLLINLEKATTCTDPDEKQALLNIVVVGGGATGVEVSGALSEMKRFVLPKDYPDLGNFHMNIYLIEGSSKLLGAMSPEASSNAKRFLEDMGVNIILQKRVVDYKDGNVFLDDGQTIPTRTLLWVSGVKAVHFDHIEGELLTRGERIIVNECNQVKGLSNIFAIGDVCWMAEPDYPNGHPQVAQVAIQQGELLTENLQRIEALKKPRPFHYKNLGTLATVGRNKAVADLNKVKLHGFTAWLVWMLVHLRSILGIKNKLIVLIDWIWNYFTYDRSMRFILFIQKHKQDGTQGTEPTL
;
A
#
# COMPACT_ATOMS: atom_id res chain seq x y z
N VAL A 1 4.34 7.63 -21.50
CA VAL A 1 3.34 6.91 -20.71
C VAL A 1 3.69 7.14 -19.26
N CYS A 2 2.98 8.03 -18.59
CA CYS A 2 3.13 8.25 -17.16
C CYS A 2 2.47 7.07 -16.44
N SER A 3 3.24 6.18 -15.82
CA SER A 3 2.68 5.24 -14.87
C SER A 3 2.86 5.80 -13.47
N SER A 4 1.91 6.63 -13.02
CA SER A 4 1.68 6.81 -11.59
C SER A 4 0.89 5.58 -11.14
N ASP A 5 1.57 4.49 -10.83
CA ASP A 5 0.89 3.26 -10.48
C ASP A 5 0.47 3.33 -9.01
N LEU A 6 -0.85 3.32 -8.79
CA LEU A 6 -1.46 3.00 -7.50
C LEU A 6 -1.18 1.52 -7.24
N MET A 7 -0.40 1.19 -6.23
CA MET A 7 -0.08 -0.20 -5.90
C MET A 7 -1.15 -0.79 -4.96
N LYS A 8 -2.13 -1.47 -5.54
CA LYS A 8 -3.21 -2.17 -4.81
C LYS A 8 -3.31 -3.65 -5.15
N THR A 9 -2.85 -4.05 -6.33
CA THR A 9 -2.97 -5.41 -6.83
C THR A 9 -1.61 -6.07 -7.05
N VAL A 10 -1.62 -7.39 -7.20
CA VAL A 10 -0.40 -8.16 -7.52
C VAL A 10 0.12 -7.78 -8.91
N GLU A 11 -0.77 -7.53 -9.86
CA GLU A 11 -0.43 -7.11 -11.21
C GLU A 11 0.30 -5.76 -11.21
N GLU A 12 -0.16 -4.80 -10.40
CA GLU A 12 0.50 -3.49 -10.25
C GLU A 12 1.88 -3.64 -9.59
N ALA A 13 2.02 -4.51 -8.60
CA ALA A 13 3.31 -4.80 -7.98
C ALA A 13 4.30 -5.45 -8.96
N LEU A 14 3.82 -6.34 -9.84
CA LEU A 14 4.62 -6.95 -10.90
C LEU A 14 5.01 -5.92 -11.97
N ALA A 15 4.08 -5.06 -12.39
CA ALA A 15 4.35 -3.98 -13.33
C ALA A 15 5.39 -2.99 -12.79
N LEU A 16 5.31 -2.66 -11.49
CA LEU A 16 6.33 -1.86 -10.82
C LEU A 16 7.71 -2.53 -10.88
N ARG A 17 7.78 -3.81 -10.50
CA ARG A 17 9.05 -4.57 -10.57
C ARG A 17 9.63 -4.51 -11.98
N ASP A 18 8.81 -4.78 -13.01
CA ASP A 18 9.26 -4.78 -14.39
C ASP A 18 9.72 -3.38 -14.85
N THR A 19 9.01 -2.32 -14.43
CA THR A 19 9.41 -0.93 -14.69
C THR A 19 10.77 -0.62 -14.06
N LEU A 20 11.00 -1.04 -12.81
CA LEU A 20 12.27 -0.86 -12.12
C LEU A 20 13.42 -1.57 -12.85
N LEU A 21 13.23 -2.83 -13.25
CA LEU A 21 14.23 -3.58 -13.98
C LEU A 21 14.53 -2.95 -15.34
N ILE A 22 13.51 -2.53 -16.10
CA ILE A 22 13.69 -1.84 -17.38
C ILE A 22 14.47 -0.53 -17.20
N ASN A 23 14.18 0.24 -16.15
CA ASN A 23 14.90 1.49 -15.87
C ASN A 23 16.35 1.24 -15.47
N LEU A 24 16.63 0.17 -14.72
CA LEU A 24 17.99 -0.26 -14.40
C LEU A 24 18.76 -0.66 -15.66
N GLU A 25 18.19 -1.48 -16.54
CA GLU A 25 18.80 -1.86 -17.82
C GLU A 25 19.08 -0.63 -18.70
N LYS A 26 18.13 0.30 -18.80
CA LYS A 26 18.34 1.55 -19.54
C LYS A 26 19.47 2.39 -18.91
N ALA A 27 19.56 2.45 -17.58
CA ALA A 27 20.58 3.20 -16.90
C ALA A 27 22.01 2.65 -17.18
N THR A 28 22.17 1.35 -17.41
CA THR A 28 23.49 0.77 -17.76
C THR A 28 24.02 1.28 -19.10
N THR A 29 23.13 1.51 -20.07
CA THR A 29 23.49 1.93 -21.43
C THR A 29 23.35 3.44 -21.66
N CYS A 30 22.75 4.18 -20.73
CA CYS A 30 22.55 5.62 -20.83
C CYS A 30 23.87 6.38 -20.68
N THR A 31 24.14 7.27 -21.64
CA THR A 31 25.36 8.10 -21.68
C THR A 31 25.15 9.49 -21.09
N ASP A 32 23.88 9.96 -21.02
CA ASP A 32 23.53 11.23 -20.39
C ASP A 32 23.48 11.06 -18.87
N PRO A 33 24.31 11.75 -18.08
CA PRO A 33 24.36 11.61 -16.64
C PRO A 33 23.05 12.01 -15.95
N ASP A 34 22.36 13.03 -16.42
CA ASP A 34 21.12 13.52 -15.82
C ASP A 34 19.99 12.54 -16.06
N GLU A 35 19.84 12.03 -17.28
CA GLU A 35 18.87 10.98 -17.59
C GLU A 35 19.18 9.68 -16.85
N LYS A 36 20.46 9.29 -16.76
CA LYS A 36 20.89 8.12 -16.00
C LYS A 36 20.49 8.23 -14.52
N GLN A 37 20.69 9.40 -13.92
CA GLN A 37 20.27 9.62 -12.53
C GLN A 37 18.76 9.63 -12.39
N ALA A 38 18.01 10.20 -13.34
CA ALA A 38 16.55 10.20 -13.35
C ALA A 38 15.97 8.77 -13.45
N LEU A 39 16.60 7.87 -14.18
CA LEU A 39 16.25 6.44 -14.26
C LEU A 39 16.47 5.71 -12.93
N LEU A 40 17.44 6.16 -12.13
CA LEU A 40 17.81 5.58 -10.84
C LEU A 40 17.12 6.24 -9.64
N ASN A 41 16.45 7.36 -9.84
CA ASN A 41 15.64 7.99 -8.81
C ASN A 41 14.25 7.36 -8.75
N ILE A 42 13.82 6.97 -7.56
CA ILE A 42 12.47 6.43 -7.30
C ILE A 42 11.80 7.35 -6.30
N VAL A 43 10.61 7.81 -6.64
CA VAL A 43 9.79 8.66 -5.76
C VAL A 43 8.58 7.87 -5.30
N VAL A 44 8.40 7.77 -3.99
CA VAL A 44 7.25 7.14 -3.32
C VAL A 44 6.44 8.25 -2.64
N VAL A 45 5.17 8.38 -2.98
CA VAL A 45 4.26 9.39 -2.44
C VAL A 45 3.29 8.76 -1.46
N GLY A 46 3.41 9.14 -0.20
CA GLY A 46 2.60 8.67 0.93
C GLY A 46 3.39 7.90 1.96
N GLY A 47 3.49 8.45 3.17
CA GLY A 47 4.20 7.88 4.32
C GLY A 47 3.36 6.96 5.21
N GLY A 48 2.27 6.38 4.69
CA GLY A 48 1.50 5.33 5.33
C GLY A 48 2.25 3.98 5.37
N ALA A 49 1.60 2.92 5.84
CA ALA A 49 2.21 1.59 5.95
C ALA A 49 2.78 1.11 4.61
N THR A 50 2.01 1.20 3.52
CA THR A 50 2.45 0.78 2.18
C THR A 50 3.69 1.53 1.72
N GLY A 51 3.73 2.87 1.89
CA GLY A 51 4.90 3.67 1.47
C GLY A 51 6.15 3.34 2.27
N VAL A 52 6.02 3.11 3.57
CA VAL A 52 7.10 2.69 4.45
C VAL A 52 7.63 1.31 4.04
N GLU A 53 6.75 0.34 3.84
CA GLU A 53 7.10 -1.04 3.45
C GLU A 53 7.77 -1.10 2.07
N VAL A 54 7.22 -0.39 1.09
CA VAL A 54 7.79 -0.33 -0.26
C VAL A 54 9.15 0.38 -0.27
N SER A 55 9.28 1.51 0.42
CA SER A 55 10.56 2.22 0.54
C SER A 55 11.64 1.35 1.18
N GLY A 56 11.27 0.58 2.19
CA GLY A 56 12.15 -0.40 2.82
C GLY A 56 12.57 -1.53 1.87
N ALA A 57 11.61 -2.11 1.13
CA ALA A 57 11.89 -3.16 0.16
C ALA A 57 12.80 -2.68 -0.99
N LEU A 58 12.57 -1.46 -1.49
CA LEU A 58 13.43 -0.82 -2.49
C LEU A 58 14.84 -0.58 -1.96
N SER A 59 14.97 -0.19 -0.69
CA SER A 59 16.27 0.00 -0.06
C SER A 59 17.03 -1.32 0.12
N GLU A 60 16.34 -2.40 0.44
CA GLU A 60 16.96 -3.73 0.46
C GLU A 60 17.41 -4.16 -0.94
N MET A 61 16.62 -3.90 -1.98
CA MET A 61 17.00 -4.14 -3.36
C MET A 61 18.26 -3.36 -3.73
N LYS A 62 18.31 -2.06 -3.41
CA LYS A 62 19.49 -1.20 -3.58
C LYS A 62 20.74 -1.79 -2.94
N ARG A 63 20.59 -2.33 -1.72
CA ARG A 63 21.74 -2.80 -0.93
C ARG A 63 22.23 -4.19 -1.32
N PHE A 64 21.32 -5.11 -1.66
CA PHE A 64 21.66 -6.53 -1.78
C PHE A 64 21.57 -7.08 -3.20
N VAL A 65 20.78 -6.45 -4.08
CA VAL A 65 20.57 -6.90 -5.46
C VAL A 65 21.39 -6.08 -6.45
N LEU A 66 21.27 -4.76 -6.40
CA LEU A 66 21.97 -3.88 -7.37
C LEU A 66 23.46 -4.14 -7.50
N PRO A 67 24.27 -4.24 -6.42
CA PRO A 67 25.69 -4.40 -6.55
C PRO A 67 26.11 -5.73 -7.21
N LYS A 68 25.24 -6.74 -7.14
CA LYS A 68 25.49 -8.06 -7.75
C LYS A 68 25.07 -8.12 -9.21
N ASP A 69 23.91 -7.54 -9.52
CA ASP A 69 23.26 -7.68 -10.82
C ASP A 69 23.63 -6.53 -11.77
N TYR A 70 24.02 -5.37 -11.25
CA TYR A 70 24.31 -4.14 -12.00
C TYR A 70 25.64 -3.49 -11.57
N PRO A 71 26.80 -4.19 -11.63
CA PRO A 71 28.09 -3.63 -11.23
C PRO A 71 28.52 -2.44 -12.07
N ASP A 72 28.04 -2.36 -13.33
CA ASP A 72 28.42 -1.33 -14.31
C ASP A 72 27.77 0.04 -14.08
N LEU A 73 26.88 0.17 -13.09
CA LEU A 73 26.30 1.47 -12.73
C LEU A 73 27.34 2.44 -12.14
N GLY A 74 28.53 1.94 -11.70
CA GLY A 74 29.67 2.75 -11.28
C GLY A 74 29.34 3.68 -10.11
N ASN A 75 29.61 4.99 -10.28
CA ASN A 75 29.37 6.01 -9.25
C ASN A 75 27.92 6.47 -9.13
N PHE A 76 27.01 5.99 -9.98
CA PHE A 76 25.61 6.33 -9.91
C PHE A 76 24.89 5.49 -8.85
N HIS A 77 24.04 6.14 -8.09
CA HIS A 77 23.33 5.52 -6.99
C HIS A 77 21.82 5.61 -7.17
N MET A 78 21.13 4.50 -6.93
CA MET A 78 19.69 4.50 -6.79
C MET A 78 19.29 5.35 -5.58
N ASN A 79 18.52 6.41 -5.79
CA ASN A 79 17.96 7.24 -4.74
C ASN A 79 16.48 6.93 -4.55
N ILE A 80 16.08 6.75 -3.30
CA ILE A 80 14.69 6.50 -2.93
C ILE A 80 14.23 7.71 -2.12
N TYR A 81 13.18 8.37 -2.60
CA TYR A 81 12.55 9.50 -1.94
C TYR A 81 11.17 9.07 -1.45
N LEU A 82 10.92 9.22 -0.15
CA LEU A 82 9.59 9.03 0.45
C LEU A 82 9.02 10.39 0.84
N ILE A 83 7.97 10.81 0.14
CA ILE A 83 7.34 12.12 0.32
C ILE A 83 6.03 11.95 1.07
N GLU A 84 5.87 12.70 2.15
CA GLU A 84 4.67 12.65 3.00
C GLU A 84 4.19 14.08 3.33
N GLY A 85 2.90 14.34 3.10
CA GLY A 85 2.27 15.64 3.35
C GLY A 85 2.11 15.98 4.83
N SER A 86 2.09 14.99 5.70
CA SER A 86 2.00 15.19 7.15
C SER A 86 3.38 15.37 7.80
N SER A 87 3.38 15.74 9.08
CA SER A 87 4.62 15.95 9.86
C SER A 87 5.31 14.66 10.30
N LYS A 88 4.69 13.48 10.06
CA LYS A 88 5.23 12.19 10.50
C LYS A 88 4.83 11.06 9.56
N LEU A 89 5.65 10.03 9.48
CA LEU A 89 5.30 8.76 8.86
C LEU A 89 4.29 7.99 9.73
N LEU A 90 3.58 7.03 9.12
CA LEU A 90 2.64 6.16 9.82
C LEU A 90 1.66 6.96 10.69
N GLY A 91 0.98 7.94 10.10
CA GLY A 91 0.13 8.93 10.79
C GLY A 91 -0.84 8.36 11.81
N ALA A 92 -1.36 7.15 11.57
CA ALA A 92 -2.29 6.42 12.46
C ALA A 92 -1.60 5.71 13.64
N MET A 93 -0.27 5.64 13.67
CA MET A 93 0.50 4.99 14.73
C MET A 93 1.04 6.00 15.76
N SER A 94 1.53 5.49 16.87
CA SER A 94 2.10 6.31 17.94
C SER A 94 3.31 7.13 17.45
N PRO A 95 3.62 8.25 18.09
CA PRO A 95 4.82 9.03 17.78
C PRO A 95 6.12 8.22 17.89
N GLU A 96 6.18 7.26 18.79
CA GLU A 96 7.32 6.37 18.98
C GLU A 96 7.49 5.42 17.78
N ALA A 97 6.41 4.78 17.32
CA ALA A 97 6.43 3.92 16.12
C ALA A 97 6.83 4.72 14.87
N SER A 98 6.26 5.92 14.70
CA SER A 98 6.60 6.84 13.62
C SER A 98 8.09 7.22 13.61
N SER A 99 8.63 7.61 14.76
CA SER A 99 10.04 8.00 14.92
C SER A 99 10.99 6.83 14.63
N ASN A 100 10.67 5.62 15.11
CA ASN A 100 11.47 4.43 14.83
C ASN A 100 11.42 4.04 13.36
N ALA A 101 10.23 4.10 12.71
CA ALA A 101 10.10 3.80 11.28
C ALA A 101 10.93 4.78 10.43
N LYS A 102 10.85 6.09 10.74
CA LYS A 102 11.66 7.12 10.09
C LYS A 102 13.15 6.82 10.22
N ARG A 103 13.64 6.61 11.44
CA ARG A 103 15.05 6.29 11.68
C ARG A 103 15.50 5.04 10.91
N PHE A 104 14.68 3.98 10.92
CA PHE A 104 15.04 2.75 10.19
C PHE A 104 15.17 2.99 8.68
N LEU A 105 14.28 3.77 8.08
CA LEU A 105 14.35 4.11 6.65
C LEU A 105 15.56 5.00 6.33
N GLU A 106 15.84 6.01 7.18
CA GLU A 106 17.03 6.87 7.04
C GLU A 106 18.32 6.06 7.14
N ASP A 107 18.43 5.14 8.12
CA ASP A 107 19.55 4.20 8.27
C ASP A 107 19.71 3.27 7.06
N MET A 108 18.64 3.02 6.32
CA MET A 108 18.64 2.23 5.08
C MET A 108 18.91 3.09 3.84
N GLY A 109 19.08 4.40 3.98
CA GLY A 109 19.44 5.32 2.90
C GLY A 109 18.23 5.78 2.07
N VAL A 110 17.05 5.85 2.67
CA VAL A 110 15.85 6.48 2.09
C VAL A 110 15.84 7.97 2.44
N ASN A 111 15.64 8.83 1.44
CA ASN A 111 15.48 10.27 1.63
C ASN A 111 14.01 10.57 1.98
N ILE A 112 13.76 10.97 3.23
CA ILE A 112 12.42 11.25 3.73
C ILE A 112 12.15 12.74 3.66
N ILE A 113 11.07 13.13 2.98
CA ILE A 113 10.60 14.50 2.82
C ILE A 113 9.21 14.61 3.46
N LEU A 114 9.15 15.22 4.64
CA LEU A 114 7.90 15.44 5.39
C LEU A 114 7.35 16.84 5.15
N GLN A 115 6.04 17.03 5.41
CA GLN A 115 5.34 18.31 5.27
C GLN A 115 5.43 18.88 3.85
N LYS A 116 5.55 18.01 2.84
CA LYS A 116 5.60 18.38 1.43
C LYS A 116 4.62 17.53 0.64
N ARG A 117 4.00 18.16 -0.34
CA ARG A 117 3.04 17.51 -1.23
C ARG A 117 3.55 17.51 -2.65
N VAL A 118 3.37 16.40 -3.33
CA VAL A 118 3.53 16.35 -4.78
C VAL A 118 2.33 17.05 -5.40
N VAL A 119 2.59 18.07 -6.20
CA VAL A 119 1.54 18.88 -6.88
C VAL A 119 1.38 18.48 -8.33
N ASP A 120 2.44 17.98 -9.00
CA ASP A 120 2.39 17.53 -10.39
C ASP A 120 3.50 16.51 -10.68
N TYR A 121 3.29 15.72 -11.74
CA TYR A 121 4.31 14.89 -12.37
C TYR A 121 4.25 15.07 -13.88
N LYS A 122 5.24 15.75 -14.42
CA LYS A 122 5.27 16.10 -15.84
C LYS A 122 6.70 15.97 -16.39
N ASP A 123 6.80 15.46 -17.62
CA ASP A 123 8.05 15.33 -18.37
C ASP A 123 9.18 14.64 -17.56
N GLY A 124 8.79 13.64 -16.76
CA GLY A 124 9.73 12.88 -15.94
C GLY A 124 10.25 13.64 -14.70
N ASN A 125 9.52 14.64 -14.25
CA ASN A 125 9.84 15.42 -13.07
C ASN A 125 8.67 15.45 -12.09
N VAL A 126 8.94 15.19 -10.82
CA VAL A 126 8.02 15.36 -9.71
C VAL A 126 8.18 16.79 -9.17
N PHE A 127 7.08 17.53 -9.07
CA PHE A 127 7.04 18.88 -8.55
C PHE A 127 6.42 18.90 -7.14
N LEU A 128 7.10 19.55 -6.19
CA LEU A 128 6.62 19.72 -4.83
C LEU A 128 5.99 21.10 -4.63
N ASP A 129 5.15 21.22 -3.59
CA ASP A 129 4.45 22.46 -3.22
C ASP A 129 5.35 23.61 -2.76
N ASP A 130 6.65 23.34 -2.50
CA ASP A 130 7.65 24.39 -2.20
C ASP A 130 8.50 24.79 -3.40
N GLY A 131 8.18 24.28 -4.59
CA GLY A 131 8.91 24.53 -5.83
C GLY A 131 10.12 23.60 -6.08
N GLN A 132 10.44 22.69 -5.16
CA GLN A 132 11.46 21.66 -5.40
C GLN A 132 11.02 20.72 -6.51
N THR A 133 11.97 20.31 -7.35
CA THR A 133 11.76 19.34 -8.44
C THR A 133 12.68 18.17 -8.29
N ILE A 134 12.14 16.95 -8.49
CA ILE A 134 12.90 15.70 -8.43
C ILE A 134 12.75 14.98 -9.77
N PRO A 135 13.82 14.87 -10.59
CA PRO A 135 13.79 14.10 -11.82
C PRO A 135 13.70 12.62 -11.50
N THR A 136 12.73 11.92 -12.10
CA THR A 136 12.54 10.47 -11.90
C THR A 136 11.80 9.85 -13.08
N ARG A 137 12.06 8.58 -13.35
CA ARG A 137 11.30 7.75 -14.30
C ARG A 137 10.42 6.72 -13.57
N THR A 138 10.42 6.76 -12.23
CA THR A 138 9.62 5.85 -11.39
C THR A 138 8.93 6.64 -10.28
N LEU A 139 7.64 6.87 -10.44
CA LEU A 139 6.77 7.50 -9.44
C LEU A 139 5.74 6.49 -8.94
N LEU A 140 5.75 6.23 -7.65
CA LEU A 140 4.81 5.36 -6.93
C LEU A 140 3.87 6.20 -6.10
N TRP A 141 2.60 6.18 -6.44
CA TRP A 141 1.58 6.88 -5.67
C TRP A 141 0.86 5.89 -4.76
N VAL A 142 1.19 5.88 -3.47
CA VAL A 142 0.61 4.98 -2.45
C VAL A 142 -0.20 5.74 -1.40
N SER A 143 -0.54 6.99 -1.69
CA SER A 143 -1.35 7.86 -0.84
C SER A 143 -2.76 7.99 -1.37
N GLY A 144 -3.74 8.03 -0.46
CA GLY A 144 -5.14 8.33 -0.81
C GLY A 144 -5.87 7.19 -1.50
N VAL A 145 -6.43 6.27 -0.72
CA VAL A 145 -7.32 5.22 -1.23
C VAL A 145 -8.72 5.81 -1.42
N LYS A 146 -9.24 5.80 -2.65
CA LYS A 146 -10.65 6.04 -2.93
C LYS A 146 -11.41 4.72 -2.91
N ALA A 147 -12.64 4.74 -2.45
CA ALA A 147 -13.55 3.61 -2.60
C ALA A 147 -13.88 3.37 -4.08
N VAL A 148 -14.23 2.14 -4.43
CA VAL A 148 -14.72 1.81 -5.77
C VAL A 148 -16.09 2.48 -5.95
N HIS A 149 -16.30 3.10 -7.11
CA HIS A 149 -17.58 3.66 -7.48
C HIS A 149 -18.60 2.54 -7.75
N PHE A 150 -19.81 2.73 -7.26
CA PHE A 150 -20.94 1.84 -7.52
C PHE A 150 -22.04 2.64 -8.22
N ASP A 151 -22.51 2.15 -9.36
CA ASP A 151 -23.62 2.75 -10.09
C ASP A 151 -24.87 2.80 -9.18
N HIS A 152 -25.64 3.87 -9.29
CA HIS A 152 -26.88 4.12 -8.52
C HIS A 152 -26.68 4.36 -7.01
N ILE A 153 -25.45 4.47 -6.51
CA ILE A 153 -25.16 4.92 -5.15
C ILE A 153 -24.42 6.26 -5.25
N GLU A 154 -25.16 7.35 -5.10
CA GLU A 154 -24.67 8.71 -5.37
C GLU A 154 -25.09 9.72 -4.30
N GLY A 155 -24.55 10.92 -4.38
CA GLY A 155 -24.95 12.08 -3.60
C GLY A 155 -24.78 11.91 -2.09
N GLU A 156 -25.87 12.07 -1.33
CA GLU A 156 -25.84 12.03 0.14
C GLU A 156 -25.50 10.66 0.74
N LEU A 157 -25.44 9.61 -0.08
CA LEU A 157 -25.04 8.26 0.36
C LEU A 157 -23.53 8.08 0.40
N LEU A 158 -22.76 9.05 -0.12
CA LEU A 158 -21.32 8.97 -0.21
C LEU A 158 -20.63 10.08 0.60
N THR A 159 -19.45 9.76 1.15
CA THR A 159 -18.52 10.76 1.68
C THR A 159 -17.70 11.41 0.57
N ARG A 160 -16.90 12.45 0.89
CA ARG A 160 -15.93 13.05 -0.05
C ARG A 160 -14.90 12.06 -0.60
N GLY A 161 -14.65 10.94 0.12
CA GLY A 161 -13.77 9.84 -0.32
C GLY A 161 -14.50 8.72 -1.06
N GLU A 162 -15.74 8.96 -1.51
CA GLU A 162 -16.59 7.99 -2.23
C GLU A 162 -16.96 6.75 -1.41
N ARG A 163 -16.77 6.80 -0.07
CA ARG A 163 -17.18 5.72 0.82
C ARG A 163 -18.69 5.80 1.10
N ILE A 164 -19.35 4.66 1.10
CA ILE A 164 -20.80 4.51 1.29
C ILE A 164 -21.13 4.69 2.78
N ILE A 165 -22.04 5.62 3.07
CA ILE A 165 -22.49 5.92 4.43
C ILE A 165 -23.47 4.84 4.89
N VAL A 166 -23.14 4.20 6.02
CA VAL A 166 -23.96 3.14 6.62
C VAL A 166 -24.34 3.48 8.07
N ASN A 167 -25.37 2.80 8.56
CA ASN A 167 -25.73 2.81 9.98
C ASN A 167 -24.83 1.83 10.78
N GLU A 168 -25.08 1.75 12.10
CA GLU A 168 -24.32 0.89 13.03
C GLU A 168 -24.43 -0.62 12.72
N CYS A 169 -25.32 -1.05 11.84
CA CYS A 169 -25.47 -2.44 11.42
C CYS A 169 -24.92 -2.68 10.00
N ASN A 170 -24.08 -1.82 9.49
CA ASN A 170 -23.52 -1.85 8.12
C ASN A 170 -24.55 -1.70 6.99
N GLN A 171 -25.79 -1.30 7.28
CA GLN A 171 -26.84 -1.09 6.29
C GLN A 171 -26.71 0.31 5.68
N VAL A 172 -26.84 0.41 4.35
CA VAL A 172 -26.75 1.68 3.64
C VAL A 172 -27.90 2.59 4.06
N LYS A 173 -27.62 3.85 4.32
CA LYS A 173 -28.60 4.82 4.79
C LYS A 173 -29.78 4.92 3.82
N GLY A 174 -31.00 4.66 4.32
CA GLY A 174 -32.22 4.73 3.52
C GLY A 174 -32.54 3.49 2.66
N LEU A 175 -31.67 2.47 2.65
CA LEU A 175 -31.85 1.23 1.88
C LEU A 175 -31.88 0.02 2.82
N SER A 176 -33.03 -0.71 2.84
CA SER A 176 -33.22 -1.79 3.82
C SER A 176 -32.54 -3.12 3.49
N ASN A 177 -32.11 -3.31 2.25
CA ASN A 177 -31.57 -4.57 1.73
C ASN A 177 -30.15 -4.45 1.17
N ILE A 178 -29.50 -3.30 1.36
CA ILE A 178 -28.14 -3.06 0.88
C ILE A 178 -27.24 -2.80 2.08
N PHE A 179 -26.10 -3.50 2.12
CA PHE A 179 -25.09 -3.40 3.16
C PHE A 179 -23.74 -3.10 2.53
N ALA A 180 -22.91 -2.32 3.22
CA ALA A 180 -21.52 -2.08 2.82
C ALA A 180 -20.57 -2.33 4.00
N ILE A 181 -19.43 -2.99 3.72
CA ILE A 181 -18.41 -3.35 4.71
C ILE A 181 -17.01 -3.06 4.17
N GLY A 182 -16.03 -2.99 5.05
CA GLY A 182 -14.62 -2.78 4.70
C GLY A 182 -14.33 -1.39 4.15
N ASP A 183 -13.42 -1.31 3.21
CA ASP A 183 -12.85 -0.05 2.72
C ASP A 183 -13.86 0.86 2.02
N VAL A 184 -14.91 0.28 1.44
CA VAL A 184 -15.99 1.03 0.76
C VAL A 184 -17.00 1.61 1.75
N CYS A 185 -17.00 1.16 2.99
CA CYS A 185 -17.96 1.52 4.03
C CYS A 185 -17.46 2.72 4.87
N TRP A 186 -18.35 3.66 5.16
CA TRP A 186 -18.12 4.73 6.13
C TRP A 186 -19.17 4.63 7.25
N MET A 187 -18.69 4.32 8.44
CA MET A 187 -19.50 4.28 9.66
C MET A 187 -18.82 5.12 10.72
N ALA A 188 -19.53 6.10 11.28
CA ALA A 188 -19.06 6.89 12.40
C ALA A 188 -19.40 6.20 13.72
N GLU A 189 -18.43 6.18 14.63
CA GLU A 189 -18.60 5.83 16.03
C GLU A 189 -17.99 6.93 16.91
N PRO A 190 -18.30 6.99 18.21
CA PRO A 190 -17.72 8.00 19.10
C PRO A 190 -16.19 8.05 19.07
N ASP A 191 -15.53 6.88 19.02
CA ASP A 191 -14.08 6.77 18.93
C ASP A 191 -13.53 6.97 17.51
N TYR A 192 -14.39 6.92 16.49
CA TYR A 192 -14.07 7.06 15.06
C TYR A 192 -15.03 8.01 14.35
N PRO A 193 -15.05 9.31 14.72
CA PRO A 193 -16.02 10.28 14.18
C PRO A 193 -15.85 10.53 12.67
N ASN A 194 -14.67 10.27 12.13
CA ASN A 194 -14.35 10.38 10.70
C ASN A 194 -14.47 9.03 9.95
N GLY A 195 -15.13 8.05 10.55
CA GLY A 195 -15.24 6.69 10.05
C GLY A 195 -14.06 5.80 10.43
N HIS A 196 -14.29 4.49 10.42
CA HIS A 196 -13.26 3.50 10.72
C HIS A 196 -12.09 3.57 9.72
N PRO A 197 -10.86 3.22 10.15
CA PRO A 197 -9.72 3.12 9.25
C PRO A 197 -9.95 2.02 8.19
N GLN A 198 -9.43 2.24 6.99
CA GLN A 198 -9.48 1.28 5.89
C GLN A 198 -8.37 0.22 6.09
N VAL A 199 -8.65 -0.75 6.93
CA VAL A 199 -7.74 -1.83 7.29
C VAL A 199 -8.46 -3.18 7.32
N ALA A 200 -7.74 -4.24 7.01
CA ALA A 200 -8.29 -5.59 6.91
C ALA A 200 -9.03 -6.05 8.18
N GLN A 201 -8.57 -5.67 9.37
CA GLN A 201 -9.22 -6.09 10.61
C GLN A 201 -10.62 -5.45 10.80
N VAL A 202 -10.88 -4.25 10.27
CA VAL A 202 -12.23 -3.66 10.25
C VAL A 202 -13.11 -4.46 9.30
N ALA A 203 -12.64 -4.73 8.08
CA ALA A 203 -13.39 -5.48 7.08
C ALA A 203 -13.76 -6.89 7.55
N ILE A 204 -12.83 -7.59 8.20
CA ILE A 204 -13.06 -8.94 8.74
C ILE A 204 -14.13 -8.90 9.84
N GLN A 205 -14.00 -8.00 10.83
CA GLN A 205 -14.96 -7.90 11.93
C GLN A 205 -16.34 -7.48 11.45
N GLN A 206 -16.43 -6.57 10.47
CA GLN A 206 -17.70 -6.19 9.84
C GLN A 206 -18.31 -7.37 9.08
N GLY A 207 -17.53 -8.15 8.34
CA GLY A 207 -17.98 -9.33 7.61
C GLY A 207 -18.55 -10.43 8.54
N GLU A 208 -17.85 -10.68 9.65
CA GLU A 208 -18.29 -11.63 10.67
C GLU A 208 -19.65 -11.20 11.28
N LEU A 209 -19.74 -9.94 11.72
CA LEU A 209 -20.99 -9.40 12.28
C LEU A 209 -22.11 -9.35 11.25
N LEU A 210 -21.85 -8.95 10.00
CA LEU A 210 -22.86 -8.91 8.96
C LEU A 210 -23.43 -10.29 8.69
N THR A 211 -22.61 -11.34 8.65
CA THR A 211 -23.07 -12.72 8.52
C THR A 211 -24.01 -13.10 9.64
N GLU A 212 -23.66 -12.78 10.90
CA GLU A 212 -24.54 -13.00 12.05
C GLU A 212 -25.85 -12.19 11.95
N ASN A 213 -25.75 -10.92 11.52
CA ASN A 213 -26.91 -10.04 11.38
C ASN A 213 -27.87 -10.48 10.28
N LEU A 214 -27.39 -11.00 9.16
CA LEU A 214 -28.24 -11.55 8.11
C LEU A 214 -29.03 -12.76 8.62
N GLN A 215 -28.39 -13.69 9.35
CA GLN A 215 -29.09 -14.82 9.99
C GLN A 215 -30.13 -14.36 11.03
N ARG A 216 -29.84 -13.27 11.76
CA ARG A 216 -30.79 -12.69 12.73
C ARG A 216 -32.01 -12.06 12.02
N ILE A 217 -31.77 -11.37 10.91
CA ILE A 217 -32.86 -10.75 10.10
C ILE A 217 -33.80 -11.85 9.53
N GLU A 218 -33.21 -12.93 8.99
CA GLU A 218 -33.99 -14.08 8.53
C GLU A 218 -34.84 -14.71 9.66
N ALA A 219 -34.28 -14.75 10.86
CA ALA A 219 -34.98 -15.22 12.06
C ALA A 219 -35.90 -14.18 12.70
N LEU A 220 -36.21 -13.06 12.01
CA LEU A 220 -37.02 -11.94 12.49
C LEU A 220 -36.49 -11.31 13.81
N LYS A 221 -35.22 -11.39 14.08
CA LYS A 221 -34.53 -10.79 15.24
C LYS A 221 -33.85 -9.48 14.86
N LYS A 222 -33.74 -8.55 15.80
CA LYS A 222 -33.05 -7.29 15.59
C LYS A 222 -31.54 -7.52 15.32
N PRO A 223 -30.95 -6.88 14.30
CA PRO A 223 -29.51 -6.91 14.09
C PRO A 223 -28.75 -6.27 15.26
N ARG A 224 -27.48 -6.61 15.41
CA ARG A 224 -26.57 -6.08 16.44
C ARG A 224 -25.73 -4.95 15.85
N PRO A 225 -25.44 -3.90 16.62
CA PRO A 225 -24.54 -2.84 16.20
C PRO A 225 -23.09 -3.35 16.13
N PHE A 226 -22.34 -2.79 15.18
CA PHE A 226 -20.91 -3.00 15.05
C PHE A 226 -20.15 -2.14 16.07
N HIS A 227 -19.14 -2.72 16.68
CA HIS A 227 -18.16 -2.03 17.50
C HIS A 227 -16.76 -2.50 17.11
N TYR A 228 -15.95 -1.59 16.61
CA TYR A 228 -14.61 -1.92 16.17
C TYR A 228 -13.68 -2.21 17.34
N LYS A 229 -13.15 -3.42 17.38
CA LYS A 229 -12.11 -3.81 18.33
C LYS A 229 -10.74 -3.67 17.67
N ASN A 230 -10.04 -2.60 18.01
CA ASN A 230 -8.68 -2.40 17.53
C ASN A 230 -7.74 -3.42 18.16
N LEU A 231 -7.12 -4.28 17.35
CA LEU A 231 -6.18 -5.32 17.77
C LEU A 231 -4.72 -4.83 17.79
N GLY A 232 -4.51 -3.57 17.40
CA GLY A 232 -3.19 -2.97 17.22
C GLY A 232 -2.82 -2.81 15.74
N THR A 233 -1.74 -2.10 15.50
CA THR A 233 -1.22 -1.81 14.16
C THR A 233 0.24 -2.22 14.06
N LEU A 234 0.60 -2.82 12.93
CA LEU A 234 1.94 -3.32 12.64
C LEU A 234 2.37 -2.78 11.28
N ALA A 235 3.62 -2.36 11.15
CA ALA A 235 4.21 -2.01 9.87
C ALA A 235 5.66 -2.54 9.81
N THR A 236 6.00 -3.27 8.75
CA THR A 236 7.38 -3.64 8.49
C THR A 236 8.11 -2.52 7.76
N VAL A 237 9.38 -2.34 8.08
CA VAL A 237 10.22 -1.35 7.39
C VAL A 237 11.25 -2.07 6.52
N GLY A 238 11.55 -3.29 6.89
CA GLY A 238 12.54 -4.12 6.21
C GLY A 238 12.91 -5.31 7.09
N ARG A 239 13.90 -6.04 6.66
CA ARG A 239 14.36 -7.23 7.37
C ARG A 239 14.84 -6.90 8.77
N ASN A 240 14.29 -7.59 9.77
CA ASN A 240 14.56 -7.36 11.20
C ASN A 240 14.15 -5.96 11.70
N LYS A 241 13.40 -5.21 10.90
CA LYS A 241 12.98 -3.85 11.23
C LYS A 241 11.48 -3.72 11.01
N ALA A 242 10.73 -3.58 12.08
CA ALA A 242 9.30 -3.30 12.07
C ALA A 242 8.94 -2.41 13.26
N VAL A 243 7.72 -1.90 13.26
CA VAL A 243 7.11 -1.19 14.37
C VAL A 243 5.75 -1.79 14.65
N ALA A 244 5.36 -1.85 15.93
CA ALA A 244 4.11 -2.43 16.36
C ALA A 244 3.53 -1.64 17.54
N ASP A 245 2.31 -1.16 17.36
CA ASP A 245 1.49 -0.59 18.41
C ASP A 245 0.39 -1.61 18.77
N LEU A 246 0.64 -2.43 19.78
CA LEU A 246 -0.32 -3.38 20.31
C LEU A 246 -0.91 -2.79 21.59
N ASN A 247 -2.21 -2.80 21.75
CA ASN A 247 -2.99 -2.18 22.86
C ASN A 247 -2.22 -1.68 24.09
N LYS A 248 -1.35 -2.51 24.69
CA LYS A 248 -0.57 -2.19 25.91
C LYS A 248 0.94 -2.23 25.71
N VAL A 249 1.40 -2.69 24.52
CA VAL A 249 2.81 -2.95 24.27
C VAL A 249 3.21 -2.31 22.95
N LYS A 250 4.26 -1.51 22.99
CA LYS A 250 4.89 -0.95 21.79
C LYS A 250 6.19 -1.67 21.54
N LEU A 251 6.36 -2.19 20.35
CA LEU A 251 7.55 -2.94 19.95
C LEU A 251 8.18 -2.28 18.73
N HIS A 252 9.48 -2.40 18.58
CA HIS A 252 10.22 -1.97 17.40
C HIS A 252 11.41 -2.90 17.11
N GLY A 253 11.96 -2.82 15.90
CA GLY A 253 13.09 -3.62 15.45
C GLY A 253 12.74 -5.09 15.27
N PHE A 254 13.65 -5.97 15.68
CA PHE A 254 13.54 -7.43 15.47
C PHE A 254 12.31 -8.03 16.17
N THR A 255 12.00 -7.63 17.40
CA THR A 255 10.85 -8.15 18.15
C THR A 255 9.53 -7.80 17.47
N ALA A 256 9.36 -6.57 17.01
CA ALA A 256 8.19 -6.16 16.23
C ALA A 256 8.11 -6.93 14.90
N TRP A 257 9.25 -7.16 14.23
CA TRP A 257 9.32 -7.92 12.99
C TRP A 257 8.91 -9.38 13.18
N LEU A 258 9.35 -10.01 14.27
CA LEU A 258 8.92 -11.38 14.61
C LEU A 258 7.40 -11.46 14.89
N VAL A 259 6.87 -10.50 15.64
CA VAL A 259 5.41 -10.42 15.90
C VAL A 259 4.65 -10.18 14.60
N TRP A 260 5.12 -9.28 13.74
CA TRP A 260 4.53 -9.05 12.41
C TRP A 260 4.48 -10.34 11.60
N MET A 261 5.58 -11.08 11.53
CA MET A 261 5.67 -12.36 10.82
C MET A 261 4.68 -13.39 11.36
N LEU A 262 4.57 -13.54 12.69
CA LEU A 262 3.64 -14.48 13.32
C LEU A 262 2.17 -14.11 13.07
N VAL A 263 1.81 -12.82 13.15
CA VAL A 263 0.46 -12.33 12.87
C VAL A 263 0.09 -12.61 11.42
N HIS A 264 0.98 -12.32 10.46
CA HIS A 264 0.72 -12.56 9.04
C HIS A 264 0.65 -14.05 8.71
N LEU A 265 1.54 -14.87 9.28
CA LEU A 265 1.48 -16.32 9.10
C LEU A 265 0.17 -16.91 9.65
N ARG A 266 -0.34 -16.39 10.77
CA ARG A 266 -1.62 -16.82 11.35
C ARG A 266 -2.79 -16.51 10.42
N SER A 267 -2.78 -15.36 9.74
CA SER A 267 -3.88 -14.91 8.86
C SER A 267 -3.94 -15.66 7.52
N ILE A 268 -2.90 -16.39 7.11
CA ILE A 268 -2.91 -17.22 5.90
C ILE A 268 -3.87 -18.40 6.09
N LEU A 269 -4.72 -18.66 5.09
CA LEU A 269 -5.65 -19.76 5.11
C LEU A 269 -4.97 -21.10 4.73
N GLY A 270 -5.26 -22.13 5.52
CA GLY A 270 -4.79 -23.50 5.29
C GLY A 270 -3.38 -23.77 5.80
N ILE A 271 -3.19 -24.94 6.43
CA ILE A 271 -1.91 -25.35 7.03
C ILE A 271 -0.83 -25.50 5.96
N LYS A 272 -1.17 -26.06 4.80
CA LYS A 272 -0.24 -26.23 3.68
C LYS A 272 0.36 -24.89 3.24
N ASN A 273 -0.48 -23.88 3.04
CA ASN A 273 -0.03 -22.55 2.61
C ASN A 273 0.86 -21.89 3.68
N LYS A 274 0.50 -22.04 4.96
CA LYS A 274 1.34 -21.54 6.07
C LYS A 274 2.73 -22.14 6.07
N LEU A 275 2.84 -23.45 5.85
CA LEU A 275 4.14 -24.14 5.81
C LEU A 275 4.97 -23.70 4.61
N ILE A 276 4.36 -23.60 3.43
CA ILE A 276 5.06 -23.12 2.23
C ILE A 276 5.62 -21.71 2.45
N VAL A 277 4.79 -20.79 2.91
CA VAL A 277 5.21 -19.40 3.16
C VAL A 277 6.28 -19.33 4.26
N LEU A 278 6.16 -20.12 5.32
CA LEU A 278 7.17 -20.18 6.38
C LEU A 278 8.52 -20.67 5.85
N ILE A 279 8.51 -21.74 5.05
CA ILE A 279 9.74 -22.28 4.44
C ILE A 279 10.37 -21.26 3.50
N ASP A 280 9.57 -20.60 2.65
CA ASP A 280 10.04 -19.54 1.74
C ASP A 280 10.62 -18.35 2.52
N TRP A 281 10.00 -17.95 3.62
CA TRP A 281 10.53 -16.87 4.46
C TRP A 281 11.85 -17.27 5.13
N ILE A 282 11.95 -18.51 5.65
CA ILE A 282 13.20 -19.02 6.23
C ILE A 282 14.29 -19.07 5.15
N TRP A 283 13.98 -19.63 3.98
CA TRP A 283 14.93 -19.70 2.87
C TRP A 283 15.42 -18.32 2.45
N ASN A 284 14.50 -17.41 2.17
CA ASN A 284 14.83 -16.04 1.81
C ASN A 284 15.58 -15.29 2.92
N TYR A 285 15.35 -15.66 4.17
CA TYR A 285 16.07 -15.08 5.31
C TYR A 285 17.55 -15.45 5.29
N PHE A 286 17.96 -16.60 4.85
CA PHE A 286 19.35 -17.03 4.83
C PHE A 286 20.05 -16.80 3.49
N THR A 287 19.36 -16.94 2.37
CA THR A 287 19.98 -16.93 1.04
C THR A 287 20.05 -15.55 0.40
N TYR A 288 19.15 -14.62 0.76
CA TYR A 288 18.93 -13.35 0.02
C TYR A 288 18.62 -13.59 -1.47
N ASP A 289 18.26 -14.82 -1.85
CA ASP A 289 17.96 -15.17 -3.23
C ASP A 289 16.56 -14.67 -3.59
N ARG A 290 16.51 -13.46 -4.14
CA ARG A 290 15.34 -12.93 -4.80
C ARG A 290 15.61 -13.03 -6.29
N SER A 291 15.18 -14.11 -6.92
CA SER A 291 15.22 -14.29 -8.38
C SER A 291 14.30 -13.27 -9.06
N MET A 292 14.77 -12.02 -9.17
CA MET A 292 14.01 -10.91 -9.80
C MET A 292 14.27 -10.78 -11.30
N ARG A 293 15.04 -11.71 -11.92
CA ARG A 293 15.57 -11.58 -13.27
C ARG A 293 14.58 -11.78 -14.43
N PHE A 294 13.35 -12.15 -14.17
CA PHE A 294 12.38 -12.36 -15.25
C PHE A 294 11.44 -11.16 -15.37
N ILE A 295 11.56 -10.42 -16.47
CA ILE A 295 10.60 -9.39 -16.86
C ILE A 295 9.39 -10.11 -17.46
N LEU A 296 8.26 -10.04 -16.77
CA LEU A 296 6.98 -10.59 -17.23
C LEU A 296 6.18 -9.45 -17.84
N PHE A 297 6.16 -9.35 -19.18
CA PHE A 297 5.28 -8.41 -19.87
C PHE A 297 3.82 -8.82 -19.66
N ILE A 298 3.17 -8.26 -18.66
CA ILE A 298 1.71 -8.36 -18.53
C ILE A 298 1.14 -7.33 -19.51
N GLN A 299 0.66 -7.79 -20.69
CA GLN A 299 -0.11 -6.95 -21.60
C GLN A 299 -1.38 -6.49 -20.85
N LYS A 300 -1.49 -5.19 -20.58
CA LYS A 300 -2.78 -4.60 -20.20
C LYS A 300 -3.73 -4.85 -21.35
N HIS A 301 -4.68 -5.76 -21.22
CA HIS A 301 -5.86 -5.78 -22.09
C HIS A 301 -6.59 -4.45 -21.87
N LYS A 302 -6.43 -3.52 -22.82
CA LYS A 302 -7.37 -2.43 -22.99
C LYS A 302 -8.72 -3.11 -23.28
N GLN A 303 -9.66 -2.97 -22.37
CA GLN A 303 -11.06 -3.10 -22.71
C GLN A 303 -11.39 -1.90 -23.61
N ASP A 304 -11.16 -2.02 -24.91
CA ASP A 304 -11.73 -1.15 -25.90
C ASP A 304 -13.23 -1.45 -25.92
N GLY A 305 -14.00 -0.50 -25.35
CA GLY A 305 -15.45 -0.48 -25.50
C GLY A 305 -15.82 -0.34 -26.97
N THR A 306 -15.92 -1.44 -27.67
CA THR A 306 -16.63 -1.51 -28.96
C THR A 306 -18.12 -1.41 -28.65
N GLN A 307 -18.68 -0.22 -28.90
CA GLN A 307 -20.08 -0.04 -29.17
C GLN A 307 -20.43 -0.94 -30.36
N GLY A 308 -21.17 -2.00 -30.06
CA GLY A 308 -21.77 -2.82 -31.11
C GLY A 308 -22.83 -2.00 -31.84
N THR A 309 -22.56 -1.67 -33.10
CA THR A 309 -23.60 -1.28 -34.05
C THR A 309 -24.47 -2.51 -34.31
N GLU A 310 -25.74 -2.42 -33.96
CA GLU A 310 -26.78 -3.35 -34.39
C GLU A 310 -26.80 -3.44 -35.95
N PRO A 311 -26.86 -4.61 -36.52
CA PRO A 311 -27.28 -4.73 -37.92
C PRO A 311 -28.81 -4.72 -37.96
N THR A 312 -29.35 -3.70 -38.63
CA THR A 312 -30.71 -3.69 -39.18
C THR A 312 -30.89 -4.85 -40.19
N LEU A 313 -31.78 -5.76 -39.89
CA LEU A 313 -32.73 -6.42 -40.82
C LEU A 313 -33.87 -7.02 -40.06
#